data_301b06e22c8e2b50e11cb46a98a0232d
#
_entry.id   301b06e22c8e2b50e11cb46a98a0232d
#
_cell.length_a   1.000
_cell.length_b   1.000
_cell.length_c   1.000
_cell.angle_alpha   90.00
_cell.angle_beta   90.00
_cell.angle_gamma   90.00
#
_symmetry.space_group_name_H-M   'P 1'
#
loop_
_entity.id
_entity.type
_entity.pdbx_description
1 polymer ?
#
loop_
_entity_poly.entity_id
_entity_poly.type
_entity_poly.pdbx_seq_one_letter_code
_entity_poly.pdbx_strand_id
1 'polypeptide(L)'
;MTLYKQLWIAILILLSIIFVGSVFTSSMSAQQYMERSVSGHNQNYANFLGLLLNSDCAMETCDKAHLETWLKPPMDQGYIRTIKLVSPDDEVLFDDQAPEKPGSAPDWFKGLFPIEPTPGTVSIQAGWTPLGDLALTTPTESVYTELWEGSIQLSILFLITTLIAGLLGNLALKRILSPLDAVVIQANALGERRFITTPEP
;
A
#
# COMPACT_ATOMS: atom_id res chain seq x y z
N MET A 1 36.08 11.28 -16.52
CA MET A 1 34.80 11.80 -15.96
C MET A 1 35.16 12.94 -15.03
N THR A 2 34.54 14.11 -15.16
CA THR A 2 34.80 15.24 -14.27
C THR A 2 34.31 14.90 -12.85
N LEU A 3 35.09 15.26 -11.82
CA LEU A 3 34.76 15.09 -10.39
C LEU A 3 33.30 15.48 -10.07
N TYR A 4 32.81 16.50 -10.73
CA TYR A 4 31.45 16.96 -10.67
C TYR A 4 30.40 15.88 -11.07
N LYS A 5 30.61 15.16 -12.17
CA LYS A 5 29.71 14.10 -12.61
C LYS A 5 29.70 12.91 -11.64
N GLN A 6 30.85 12.56 -11.07
CA GLN A 6 30.94 11.48 -10.08
C GLN A 6 30.20 11.83 -8.80
N LEU A 7 30.31 13.06 -8.32
CA LEU A 7 29.57 13.53 -7.13
C LEU A 7 28.05 13.48 -7.36
N TRP A 8 27.58 13.94 -8.53
CA TRP A 8 26.16 13.89 -8.87
C TRP A 8 25.61 12.47 -8.96
N ILE A 9 26.35 11.57 -9.58
CA ILE A 9 25.96 10.16 -9.68
C ILE A 9 25.87 9.55 -8.28
N ALA A 10 26.86 9.82 -7.40
CA ALA A 10 26.85 9.32 -6.03
C ALA A 10 25.63 9.83 -5.23
N ILE A 11 25.30 11.12 -5.34
CA ILE A 11 24.10 11.71 -4.69
C ILE A 11 22.82 11.08 -5.23
N LEU A 12 22.69 10.90 -6.54
CA LEU A 12 21.50 10.28 -7.14
C LEU A 12 21.34 8.83 -6.72
N ILE A 13 22.44 8.07 -6.65
CA ILE A 13 22.40 6.68 -6.16
C ILE A 13 21.96 6.65 -4.69
N LEU A 14 22.54 7.50 -3.85
CA LEU A 14 22.17 7.58 -2.43
C LEU A 14 20.70 7.92 -2.24
N LEU A 15 20.19 8.93 -2.95
CA LEU A 15 18.78 9.31 -2.93
C LEU A 15 17.87 8.17 -3.40
N SER A 16 18.27 7.45 -4.47
CA SER A 16 17.52 6.31 -4.97
C SER A 16 17.43 5.17 -3.96
N ILE A 17 18.53 4.88 -3.26
CA ILE A 17 18.55 3.85 -2.20
C ILE A 17 17.63 4.23 -1.05
N ILE A 18 17.71 5.49 -0.59
CA ILE A 18 16.83 6.00 0.48
C ILE A 18 15.36 5.92 0.05
N PHE A 19 15.06 6.30 -1.19
CA PHE A 19 13.70 6.25 -1.72
C PHE A 19 13.16 4.82 -1.77
N VAL A 20 13.90 3.89 -2.39
CA VAL A 20 13.47 2.49 -2.47
C VAL A 20 13.25 1.92 -1.08
N GLY A 21 14.16 2.18 -0.13
CA GLY A 21 14.02 1.76 1.26
C GLY A 21 12.78 2.38 1.94
N SER A 22 12.51 3.67 1.69
CA SER A 22 11.35 4.36 2.25
C SER A 22 10.03 3.82 1.71
N VAL A 23 9.93 3.64 0.38
CA VAL A 23 8.72 3.06 -0.25
C VAL A 23 8.50 1.64 0.24
N PHE A 24 9.54 0.82 0.28
CA PHE A 24 9.44 -0.56 0.76
C PHE A 24 8.96 -0.62 2.22
N THR A 25 9.57 0.15 3.11
CA THR A 25 9.18 0.20 4.54
C THR A 25 7.76 0.74 4.71
N SER A 26 7.38 1.78 3.96
CA SER A 26 6.04 2.36 3.99
C SER A 26 5.00 1.36 3.51
N SER A 27 5.25 0.67 2.40
CA SER A 27 4.33 -0.36 1.87
C SER A 27 4.18 -1.55 2.81
N MET A 28 5.27 -1.99 3.44
CA MET A 28 5.23 -3.08 4.42
C MET A 28 4.44 -2.70 5.69
N SER A 29 4.60 -1.46 6.17
CA SER A 29 3.82 -0.96 7.31
C SER A 29 2.34 -0.79 6.96
N ALA A 30 2.04 -0.30 5.76
CA ALA A 30 0.69 -0.16 5.26
C ALA A 30 0.00 -1.52 5.07
N GLN A 31 0.72 -2.53 4.55
CA GLN A 31 0.23 -3.91 4.44
C GLN A 31 -0.24 -4.45 5.80
N GLN A 32 0.61 -4.36 6.84
CA GLN A 32 0.26 -4.85 8.18
C GLN A 32 -0.95 -4.10 8.78
N TYR A 33 -1.04 -2.80 8.54
CA TYR A 33 -2.18 -2.01 8.98
C TYR A 33 -3.46 -2.42 8.26
N MET A 34 -3.41 -2.58 6.93
CA MET A 34 -4.54 -2.97 6.11
C MET A 34 -5.03 -4.39 6.46
N GLU A 35 -4.12 -5.33 6.66
CA GLU A 35 -4.45 -6.70 7.06
C GLU A 35 -5.23 -6.72 8.39
N ARG A 36 -4.77 -5.97 9.40
CA ARG A 36 -5.48 -5.82 10.67
C ARG A 36 -6.83 -5.10 10.50
N SER A 37 -6.87 -4.07 9.66
CA SER A 37 -8.08 -3.31 9.38
C SER A 37 -9.13 -4.20 8.71
N VAL A 38 -8.75 -4.95 7.67
CA VAL A 38 -9.65 -5.88 6.96
C VAL A 38 -10.13 -6.98 7.89
N SER A 39 -9.23 -7.57 8.71
CA SER A 39 -9.62 -8.57 9.71
C SER A 39 -10.61 -8.01 10.73
N GLY A 40 -10.42 -6.78 11.17
CA GLY A 40 -11.37 -6.07 12.04
C GLY A 40 -12.72 -5.83 11.36
N HIS A 41 -12.72 -5.44 10.09
CA HIS A 41 -13.94 -5.30 9.30
C HIS A 41 -14.66 -6.64 9.13
N ASN A 42 -13.94 -7.71 8.79
CA ASN A 42 -14.51 -9.06 8.70
C ASN A 42 -15.23 -9.43 9.99
N GLN A 43 -14.57 -9.23 11.14
CA GLN A 43 -15.17 -9.55 12.44
C GLN A 43 -16.39 -8.70 12.76
N ASN A 44 -16.35 -7.40 12.45
CA ASN A 44 -17.49 -6.50 12.65
C ASN A 44 -18.69 -6.90 11.79
N TYR A 45 -18.46 -7.24 10.51
CA TYR A 45 -19.52 -7.74 9.63
C TYR A 45 -20.06 -9.09 10.10
N ALA A 46 -19.21 -10.00 10.55
CA ALA A 46 -19.64 -11.27 11.10
C ALA A 46 -20.54 -11.05 12.32
N ASN A 47 -20.13 -10.22 13.26
CA ASN A 47 -20.91 -9.89 14.46
C ASN A 47 -22.26 -9.23 14.09
N PHE A 48 -22.25 -8.31 13.12
CA PHE A 48 -23.48 -7.65 12.67
C PHE A 48 -24.46 -8.65 12.05
N LEU A 49 -24.00 -9.48 11.11
CA LEU A 49 -24.83 -10.52 10.52
C LEU A 49 -25.28 -11.56 11.56
N GLY A 50 -24.40 -11.91 12.50
CA GLY A 50 -24.72 -12.79 13.60
C GLY A 50 -25.85 -12.27 14.47
N LEU A 51 -25.84 -10.97 14.81
CA LEU A 51 -26.92 -10.34 15.57
C LEU A 51 -28.25 -10.37 14.79
N LEU A 52 -28.21 -10.06 13.49
CA LEU A 52 -29.41 -10.09 12.64
C LEU A 52 -29.98 -11.51 12.55
N LEU A 53 -29.14 -12.48 12.18
CA LEU A 53 -29.55 -13.87 12.04
C LEU A 53 -30.04 -14.47 13.36
N ASN A 54 -29.35 -14.20 14.48
CA ASN A 54 -29.78 -14.69 15.79
C ASN A 54 -31.15 -14.14 16.18
N SER A 55 -31.45 -12.87 15.88
CA SER A 55 -32.75 -12.28 16.17
C SER A 55 -33.87 -12.84 15.29
N ASP A 56 -33.54 -13.07 14.02
CA ASP A 56 -34.53 -13.50 13.02
C ASP A 56 -34.79 -15.01 13.13
N CYS A 57 -33.74 -15.82 13.25
CA CYS A 57 -33.86 -17.27 13.46
C CYS A 57 -34.44 -17.68 14.82
N ALA A 58 -34.55 -16.76 15.78
CA ALA A 58 -35.27 -17.01 17.02
C ALA A 58 -36.77 -16.94 16.85
N MET A 59 -37.26 -16.24 15.83
CA MET A 59 -38.69 -15.99 15.57
C MET A 59 -39.26 -16.89 14.47
N GLU A 60 -38.45 -17.28 13.50
CA GLU A 60 -38.84 -18.05 12.31
C GLU A 60 -37.92 -19.26 12.09
N THR A 61 -38.37 -20.20 11.24
CA THR A 61 -37.53 -21.34 10.83
C THR A 61 -36.43 -20.87 9.89
N CYS A 62 -35.18 -21.00 10.31
CA CYS A 62 -33.99 -20.70 9.49
C CYS A 62 -33.73 -21.80 8.48
N ASP A 63 -34.46 -21.80 7.39
CA ASP A 63 -34.18 -22.66 6.24
C ASP A 63 -33.16 -22.01 5.28
N LYS A 64 -32.72 -22.75 4.29
CA LYS A 64 -31.73 -22.27 3.31
C LYS A 64 -32.22 -21.04 2.55
N ALA A 65 -33.49 -20.97 2.21
CA ALA A 65 -34.09 -19.83 1.48
C ALA A 65 -34.06 -18.56 2.33
N HIS A 66 -34.31 -18.72 3.63
CA HIS A 66 -34.23 -17.64 4.59
C HIS A 66 -32.82 -17.09 4.75
N LEU A 67 -31.82 -17.99 4.90
CA LEU A 67 -30.41 -17.61 4.96
C LEU A 67 -29.96 -16.87 3.68
N GLU A 68 -30.37 -17.32 2.51
CA GLU A 68 -30.08 -16.65 1.24
C GLU A 68 -30.59 -15.21 1.20
N THR A 69 -31.73 -14.94 1.79
CA THR A 69 -32.34 -13.61 1.81
C THR A 69 -31.47 -12.60 2.56
N TRP A 70 -30.79 -13.02 3.62
CA TRP A 70 -29.92 -12.14 4.43
C TRP A 70 -28.47 -12.12 3.96
N LEU A 71 -27.96 -13.24 3.45
CA LEU A 71 -26.55 -13.39 3.13
C LEU A 71 -26.21 -12.95 1.70
N LYS A 72 -27.12 -13.10 0.73
CA LYS A 72 -26.87 -12.70 -0.67
C LYS A 72 -26.74 -11.19 -0.91
N PRO A 73 -27.63 -10.32 -0.38
CA PRO A 73 -27.55 -8.89 -0.70
C PRO A 73 -26.19 -8.23 -0.39
N PRO A 74 -25.54 -8.46 0.76
CA PRO A 74 -24.22 -7.88 1.00
C PRO A 74 -23.11 -8.47 0.10
N MET A 75 -23.27 -9.69 -0.40
CA MET A 75 -22.36 -10.29 -1.40
C MET A 75 -22.54 -9.65 -2.78
N ASP A 76 -23.80 -9.50 -3.23
CA ASP A 76 -24.11 -8.89 -4.53
C ASP A 76 -23.68 -7.43 -4.60
N GLN A 77 -23.75 -6.71 -3.49
CA GLN A 77 -23.22 -5.34 -3.36
C GLN A 77 -21.70 -5.28 -3.32
N GLY A 78 -21.02 -6.41 -3.11
CA GLY A 78 -19.57 -6.51 -3.08
C GLY A 78 -18.94 -6.13 -1.73
N TYR A 79 -19.68 -6.11 -0.65
CA TYR A 79 -19.16 -5.92 0.70
C TYR A 79 -18.50 -7.17 1.26
N ILE A 80 -18.98 -8.33 0.84
CA ILE A 80 -18.49 -9.64 1.30
C ILE A 80 -18.09 -10.46 0.07
N ARG A 81 -16.94 -11.12 0.17
CA ARG A 81 -16.43 -11.99 -0.88
C ARG A 81 -16.85 -13.44 -0.70
N THR A 82 -16.63 -13.97 0.50
CA THR A 82 -17.00 -15.36 0.81
C THR A 82 -17.82 -15.39 2.08
N ILE A 83 -18.83 -16.22 2.09
CA ILE A 83 -19.61 -16.56 3.27
C ILE A 83 -19.72 -18.07 3.36
N LYS A 84 -19.40 -18.60 4.51
CA LYS A 84 -19.54 -20.02 4.81
C LYS A 84 -20.21 -20.18 6.18
N LEU A 85 -21.33 -20.92 6.22
CA LEU A 85 -22.00 -21.29 7.44
C LEU A 85 -21.93 -22.81 7.58
N VAL A 86 -21.36 -23.26 8.67
CA VAL A 86 -21.16 -24.68 8.97
C VAL A 86 -21.91 -25.03 10.25
N SER A 87 -22.75 -26.08 10.19
CA SER A 87 -23.46 -26.63 11.35
C SER A 87 -22.47 -27.22 12.38
N PRO A 88 -22.87 -27.38 13.65
CA PRO A 88 -22.08 -28.09 14.65
C PRO A 88 -21.73 -29.55 14.27
N ASP A 89 -22.48 -30.14 13.34
CA ASP A 89 -22.25 -31.48 12.80
C ASP A 89 -21.34 -31.48 11.55
N ASP A 90 -20.60 -30.40 11.30
CA ASP A 90 -19.76 -30.19 10.11
C ASP A 90 -20.53 -30.20 8.76
N GLU A 91 -21.86 -30.08 8.77
CA GLU A 91 -22.64 -29.92 7.56
C GLU A 91 -22.59 -28.46 7.05
N VAL A 92 -22.32 -28.28 5.76
CA VAL A 92 -22.30 -26.94 5.14
C VAL A 92 -23.73 -26.50 4.82
N LEU A 93 -24.25 -25.56 5.59
CA LEU A 93 -25.60 -25.02 5.42
C LEU A 93 -25.65 -23.96 4.32
N PHE A 94 -24.59 -23.17 4.22
CA PHE A 94 -24.44 -22.12 3.20
C PHE A 94 -22.98 -21.98 2.84
N ASP A 95 -22.66 -21.93 1.54
CA ASP A 95 -21.33 -21.65 1.02
C ASP A 95 -21.49 -20.92 -0.32
N ASP A 96 -21.10 -19.67 -0.35
CA ASP A 96 -21.18 -18.86 -1.58
C ASP A 96 -19.96 -17.92 -1.68
N GLN A 97 -19.58 -17.62 -2.92
CA GLN A 97 -18.44 -16.77 -3.23
C GLN A 97 -18.82 -15.77 -4.32
N ALA A 98 -18.71 -14.49 -4.00
CA ALA A 98 -18.89 -13.41 -4.97
C ALA A 98 -17.73 -13.38 -5.99
N PRO A 99 -18.02 -13.02 -7.25
CA PRO A 99 -16.98 -12.84 -8.26
C PRO A 99 -16.02 -11.71 -7.88
N GLU A 100 -14.74 -11.93 -8.15
CA GLU A 100 -13.71 -10.94 -7.87
C GLU A 100 -13.79 -9.80 -8.89
N LYS A 101 -13.92 -8.57 -8.40
CA LYS A 101 -13.84 -7.38 -9.26
C LYS A 101 -12.37 -7.10 -9.54
N PRO A 102 -11.96 -6.90 -10.81
CA PRO A 102 -10.57 -6.60 -11.13
C PRO A 102 -10.14 -5.28 -10.45
N GLY A 103 -9.05 -5.33 -9.71
CA GLY A 103 -8.42 -4.15 -9.12
C GLY A 103 -7.42 -3.51 -10.08
N SER A 104 -6.94 -2.30 -9.75
CA SER A 104 -5.92 -1.58 -10.53
C SER A 104 -4.48 -2.02 -10.22
N ALA A 105 -4.27 -2.77 -9.14
CA ALA A 105 -2.96 -3.23 -8.71
C ALA A 105 -2.43 -4.36 -9.59
N PRO A 106 -1.19 -4.28 -10.12
CA PRO A 106 -0.59 -5.33 -10.93
C PRO A 106 -0.23 -6.56 -10.09
N ASP A 107 -0.25 -7.75 -10.70
CA ASP A 107 -0.04 -9.02 -10.02
C ASP A 107 1.33 -9.15 -9.34
N TRP A 108 2.38 -8.55 -9.93
CA TRP A 108 3.71 -8.52 -9.30
C TRP A 108 3.71 -7.76 -7.96
N PHE A 109 2.90 -6.69 -7.84
CA PHE A 109 2.77 -5.91 -6.62
C PHE A 109 2.03 -6.71 -5.54
N LYS A 110 0.96 -7.42 -5.91
CA LYS A 110 0.23 -8.32 -5.01
C LYS A 110 1.14 -9.45 -4.50
N GLY A 111 1.99 -10.00 -5.37
CA GLY A 111 2.95 -11.04 -4.99
C GLY A 111 4.06 -10.54 -4.05
N LEU A 112 4.40 -9.24 -4.10
CA LEU A 112 5.40 -8.64 -3.22
C LEU A 112 4.84 -8.31 -1.82
N PHE A 113 3.55 -7.98 -1.75
CA PHE A 113 2.85 -7.62 -0.51
C PHE A 113 1.57 -8.47 -0.35
N PRO A 114 1.70 -9.78 -0.05
CA PRO A 114 0.53 -10.64 0.14
C PRO A 114 -0.29 -10.19 1.34
N ILE A 115 -1.60 -10.07 1.16
CA ILE A 115 -2.56 -9.71 2.22
C ILE A 115 -3.44 -10.93 2.48
N GLU A 116 -3.33 -11.50 3.67
CA GLU A 116 -4.10 -12.66 4.10
C GLU A 116 -4.93 -12.31 5.35
N PRO A 117 -6.05 -11.60 5.18
CA PRO A 117 -6.86 -11.19 6.31
C PRO A 117 -7.54 -12.40 6.97
N THR A 118 -7.60 -12.38 8.29
CA THR A 118 -8.32 -13.39 9.05
C THR A 118 -9.83 -13.29 8.78
N PRO A 119 -10.51 -14.41 8.51
CA PRO A 119 -11.96 -14.43 8.38
C PRO A 119 -12.63 -13.91 9.66
N GLY A 120 -13.71 -13.17 9.53
CA GLY A 120 -14.60 -12.86 10.65
C GLY A 120 -15.46 -14.07 10.95
N THR A 121 -15.54 -14.47 12.20
CA THR A 121 -16.32 -15.64 12.64
C THR A 121 -17.32 -15.29 13.73
N VAL A 122 -18.51 -15.87 13.67
CA VAL A 122 -19.53 -15.71 14.68
C VAL A 122 -20.43 -16.95 14.75
N SER A 123 -20.80 -17.36 15.95
CA SER A 123 -21.72 -18.48 16.15
C SER A 123 -23.17 -17.98 16.03
N ILE A 124 -23.95 -18.65 15.19
CA ILE A 124 -25.38 -18.39 14.97
C ILE A 124 -26.19 -19.34 15.81
N GLN A 125 -27.25 -18.84 16.44
CA GLN A 125 -28.16 -19.59 17.27
C GLN A 125 -29.60 -19.38 16.81
N ALA A 126 -30.35 -20.45 16.69
CA ALA A 126 -31.80 -20.44 16.49
C ALA A 126 -32.51 -20.61 17.84
N GLY A 127 -32.74 -19.49 18.53
CA GLY A 127 -33.24 -19.52 19.91
C GLY A 127 -32.19 -20.11 20.88
N TRP A 128 -32.44 -21.33 21.40
CA TRP A 128 -31.56 -22.02 22.34
C TRP A 128 -30.68 -23.11 21.67
N THR A 129 -30.89 -23.35 20.37
CA THR A 129 -30.13 -24.36 19.61
C THR A 129 -29.04 -23.71 18.77
N PRO A 130 -27.77 -24.17 18.83
CA PRO A 130 -26.74 -23.68 17.95
C PRO A 130 -27.06 -24.08 16.51
N LEU A 131 -27.10 -23.12 15.60
CA LEU A 131 -27.31 -23.34 14.18
C LEU A 131 -25.98 -23.67 13.48
N GLY A 132 -24.90 -23.00 13.87
CA GLY A 132 -23.58 -23.19 13.30
C GLY A 132 -22.68 -21.97 13.43
N ASP A 133 -21.49 -22.08 12.84
CA ASP A 133 -20.49 -21.02 12.80
C ASP A 133 -20.46 -20.38 11.41
N LEU A 134 -20.71 -19.07 11.38
CA LEU A 134 -20.61 -18.24 10.20
C LEU A 134 -19.19 -17.70 10.08
N ALA A 135 -18.55 -17.99 8.98
CA ALA A 135 -17.25 -17.38 8.59
C ALA A 135 -17.43 -16.54 7.33
N LEU A 136 -16.88 -15.33 7.32
CA LEU A 136 -16.93 -14.47 6.16
C LEU A 136 -15.62 -13.72 5.92
N THR A 137 -15.39 -13.36 4.65
CA THR A 137 -14.28 -12.50 4.24
C THR A 137 -14.75 -11.38 3.35
N THR A 138 -14.14 -10.21 3.47
CA THR A 138 -14.36 -9.07 2.58
C THR A 138 -13.38 -9.11 1.39
N PRO A 139 -13.69 -8.43 0.25
CA PRO A 139 -12.80 -8.37 -0.90
C PRO A 139 -11.50 -7.64 -0.56
N THR A 140 -10.35 -8.20 -0.95
CA THR A 140 -9.04 -7.59 -0.74
C THR A 140 -8.57 -6.73 -1.92
N GLU A 141 -9.24 -6.82 -3.06
CA GLU A 141 -8.86 -6.08 -4.28
C GLU A 141 -8.90 -4.55 -4.13
N SER A 142 -9.88 -4.04 -3.37
CA SER A 142 -9.95 -2.60 -3.05
C SER A 142 -8.75 -2.15 -2.23
N VAL A 143 -8.29 -2.99 -1.31
CA VAL A 143 -7.12 -2.73 -0.46
C VAL A 143 -5.83 -2.71 -1.28
N TYR A 144 -5.66 -3.65 -2.19
CA TYR A 144 -4.53 -3.64 -3.13
C TYR A 144 -4.54 -2.42 -4.04
N THR A 145 -5.71 -2.00 -4.49
CA THR A 145 -5.86 -0.78 -5.30
C THR A 145 -5.40 0.46 -4.52
N GLU A 146 -5.86 0.60 -3.28
CA GLU A 146 -5.49 1.72 -2.41
C GLU A 146 -3.98 1.75 -2.09
N LEU A 147 -3.38 0.59 -1.77
CA LEU A 147 -1.93 0.46 -1.57
C LEU A 147 -1.14 0.83 -2.84
N TRP A 148 -1.60 0.39 -4.00
CA TRP A 148 -0.97 0.67 -5.28
C TRP A 148 -1.01 2.15 -5.62
N GLU A 149 -2.19 2.78 -5.52
CA GLU A 149 -2.38 4.21 -5.76
C GLU A 149 -1.54 5.06 -4.81
N GLY A 150 -1.50 4.71 -3.53
CA GLY A 150 -0.63 5.35 -2.54
C GLY A 150 0.85 5.23 -2.89
N SER A 151 1.30 4.06 -3.35
CA SER A 151 2.69 3.83 -3.78
C SER A 151 3.05 4.64 -5.02
N ILE A 152 2.13 4.77 -5.99
CA ILE A 152 2.31 5.63 -7.18
C ILE A 152 2.40 7.10 -6.76
N GLN A 153 1.50 7.56 -5.90
CA GLN A 153 1.48 8.96 -5.44
C GLN A 153 2.79 9.33 -4.74
N LEU A 154 3.30 8.47 -3.86
CA LEU A 154 4.61 8.64 -3.22
C LEU A 154 5.75 8.68 -4.25
N SER A 155 5.71 7.81 -5.26
CA SER A 155 6.71 7.75 -6.32
C SER A 155 6.73 9.03 -7.17
N ILE A 156 5.57 9.56 -7.52
CA ILE A 156 5.46 10.83 -8.26
C ILE A 156 5.99 11.98 -7.43
N LEU A 157 5.60 12.07 -6.15
CA LEU A 157 6.08 13.12 -5.25
C LEU A 157 7.61 13.10 -5.13
N PHE A 158 8.19 11.90 -4.97
CA PHE A 158 9.63 11.72 -4.90
C PHE A 158 10.32 12.16 -6.19
N LEU A 159 9.80 11.78 -7.35
CA LEU A 159 10.35 12.14 -8.65
C LEU A 159 10.39 13.67 -8.83
N ILE A 160 9.29 14.35 -8.49
CA ILE A 160 9.20 15.81 -8.53
C ILE A 160 10.23 16.45 -7.58
N THR A 161 10.29 15.96 -6.33
CA THR A 161 11.22 16.48 -5.32
C THR A 161 12.68 16.28 -5.75
N THR A 162 13.02 15.11 -6.29
CA THR A 162 14.38 14.82 -6.80
C THR A 162 14.74 15.71 -7.97
N LEU A 163 13.80 16.00 -8.86
CA LEU A 163 14.01 16.85 -10.02
C LEU A 163 14.27 18.31 -9.59
N ILE A 164 13.48 18.82 -8.64
CA ILE A 164 13.67 20.16 -8.06
C ILE A 164 15.01 20.24 -7.31
N ALA A 165 15.31 19.28 -6.46
CA ALA A 165 16.57 19.21 -5.72
C ALA A 165 17.77 19.12 -6.67
N GLY A 166 17.64 18.34 -7.75
CA GLY A 166 18.66 18.25 -8.81
C GLY A 166 18.91 19.60 -9.51
N LEU A 167 17.86 20.31 -9.83
CA LEU A 167 17.96 21.62 -10.49
C LEU A 167 18.60 22.67 -9.58
N LEU A 168 18.11 22.75 -8.33
CA LEU A 168 18.66 23.68 -7.33
C LEU A 168 20.10 23.34 -6.96
N GLY A 169 20.43 22.06 -6.78
CA GLY A 169 21.78 21.60 -6.51
C GLY A 169 22.75 21.94 -7.67
N ASN A 170 22.31 21.77 -8.92
CA ASN A 170 23.12 22.15 -10.08
C ASN A 170 23.40 23.66 -10.13
N LEU A 171 22.40 24.48 -9.83
CA LEU A 171 22.54 25.95 -9.75
C LEU A 171 23.49 26.37 -8.62
N ALA A 172 23.32 25.76 -7.42
CA ALA A 172 24.15 26.05 -6.26
C ALA A 172 25.62 25.64 -6.51
N LEU A 173 25.86 24.44 -7.03
CA LEU A 173 27.19 23.96 -7.35
C LEU A 173 27.89 24.82 -8.41
N LYS A 174 27.18 25.22 -9.48
CA LYS A 174 27.75 26.17 -10.46
C LYS A 174 28.18 27.48 -9.80
N ARG A 175 27.38 28.00 -8.87
CA ARG A 175 27.65 29.27 -8.21
C ARG A 175 28.80 29.17 -7.20
N ILE A 176 28.95 28.03 -6.53
CA ILE A 176 30.00 27.78 -5.53
C ILE A 176 31.36 27.41 -6.20
N LEU A 177 31.32 26.63 -7.27
CA LEU A 177 32.54 26.20 -7.97
C LEU A 177 33.08 27.21 -8.97
N SER A 178 32.27 28.15 -9.46
CA SER A 178 32.73 29.18 -10.40
C SER A 178 33.92 30.01 -9.91
N PRO A 179 34.02 30.43 -8.64
CA PRO A 179 35.23 31.16 -8.17
C PRO A 179 36.47 30.26 -8.01
N LEU A 180 36.31 28.95 -7.85
CA LEU A 180 37.42 28.01 -7.74
C LEU A 180 38.18 27.83 -9.07
N ASP A 181 37.48 27.89 -10.19
CA ASP A 181 38.11 27.85 -11.51
C ASP A 181 39.05 29.07 -11.72
N ALA A 182 38.67 30.24 -11.22
CA ALA A 182 39.54 31.43 -11.26
C ALA A 182 40.81 31.28 -10.42
N VAL A 183 40.72 30.63 -9.26
CA VAL A 183 41.87 30.34 -8.38
C VAL A 183 42.80 29.32 -9.00
N VAL A 184 42.29 28.28 -9.65
CA VAL A 184 43.08 27.28 -10.35
C VAL A 184 43.81 27.88 -11.55
N ILE A 185 43.16 28.77 -12.30
CA ILE A 185 43.82 29.49 -13.41
C ILE A 185 44.92 30.40 -12.89
N GLN A 186 44.74 31.12 -11.79
CA GLN A 186 45.77 31.92 -11.16
C GLN A 186 46.93 31.09 -10.60
N ALA A 187 46.64 29.95 -9.97
CA ALA A 187 47.66 29.04 -9.45
C ALA A 187 48.50 28.42 -10.59
N ASN A 188 47.87 28.05 -11.71
CA ASN A 188 48.61 27.56 -12.89
C ASN A 188 49.47 28.65 -13.57
N ALA A 189 48.94 29.88 -13.66
CA ALA A 189 49.69 31.01 -14.20
C ALA A 189 50.92 31.36 -13.34
N LEU A 190 50.86 31.21 -12.02
CA LEU A 190 51.97 31.34 -11.10
C LEU A 190 52.96 30.18 -11.24
N GLY A 191 52.50 28.96 -11.49
CA GLY A 191 53.36 27.79 -11.71
C GLY A 191 54.18 27.85 -13.02
N GLU A 192 53.66 28.49 -14.06
CA GLU A 192 54.32 28.71 -15.36
C GLU A 192 55.26 29.95 -15.39
N ARG A 193 55.49 30.62 -14.24
CA ARG A 193 56.31 31.84 -14.13
C ARG A 193 55.91 32.98 -15.10
N ARG A 194 54.69 33.02 -15.57
CA ARG A 194 54.12 34.15 -16.33
C ARG A 194 53.51 35.17 -15.35
N PHE A 195 54.35 36.12 -14.93
CA PHE A 195 53.89 37.28 -14.19
C PHE A 195 53.07 38.16 -15.14
N ILE A 196 51.78 38.11 -15.10
CA ILE A 196 50.92 39.09 -15.74
C ILE A 196 50.92 40.30 -14.82
N THR A 197 51.74 41.28 -15.13
CA THR A 197 51.71 42.61 -14.52
C THR A 197 50.46 43.30 -15.00
N THR A 198 49.49 43.56 -14.12
CA THR A 198 48.39 44.47 -14.36
C THR A 198 48.98 45.88 -14.51
N PRO A 199 48.61 46.65 -15.59
CA PRO A 199 49.00 48.05 -15.65
C PRO A 199 48.29 48.81 -14.53
N GLU A 200 49.11 49.58 -13.78
CA GLU A 200 48.63 50.55 -12.79
C GLU A 200 47.82 51.67 -13.48
N PRO A 201 46.84 52.29 -12.79
CA PRO A 201 45.96 53.29 -13.31
C PRO A 201 46.64 54.63 -13.60
#